data_ba51fc3380ce13588addc7c394ca3b75
#
_entry.id   ba51fc3380ce13588addc7c394ca3b75
#
_cell.length_a   1.000
_cell.length_b   1.000
_cell.length_c   1.000
_cell.angle_alpha   90.00
_cell.angle_beta   90.00
_cell.angle_gamma   90.00
#
_symmetry.space_group_name_H-M   'P 1'
#
loop_
_entity.id
_entity.type
_entity.pdbx_description
1 polymer ?
#
loop_
_entity_poly.entity_id
_entity_poly.type
_entity_poly.pdbx_seq_one_letter_code
_entity_poly.pdbx_strand_id
1 'polypeptide(L)'
;MKDDFLWVEKYRPHTIQDCVLPSNIKDTFQEYVDQGDFPNLLLSGTQGTGKTTVARALCNELDLDYLIINGSNEGRSIDVLRTTIQNYVTTMSLNGKPKAVILDEADYLNVNSVQPALRNFMEEFSSNSRFILTANYANKIISPLHSRTSVVEFKIKKSDKPKLMAQMMKRLIEILRNENVDVEDNAIVAKVIEKYYPDNRRILNELQRYSSGSNLSLDILGHIGTSNMDELVRAIKNKDFKTTRQWIGENADQEPDIIIKEVYNIALSDLESASIPEIIVMMSEYLHKLAFATDPEIHLAAFFAEMMVTAEWKNG
;
A
#
# COMPACT_ATOMS: atom_id res chain seq x y z
N MET A 1 -23.32 -1.21 -17.76
CA MET A 1 -22.19 -1.15 -16.81
C MET A 1 -22.73 -0.46 -15.56
N LYS A 2 -22.61 -1.06 -14.37
CA LYS A 2 -22.83 -0.31 -13.14
C LYS A 2 -21.72 0.74 -13.09
N ASP A 3 -22.07 2.03 -13.07
CA ASP A 3 -21.12 3.08 -12.77
C ASP A 3 -20.58 2.80 -11.36
N ASP A 4 -19.31 2.39 -11.29
CA ASP A 4 -18.68 2.15 -10.01
C ASP A 4 -18.61 3.48 -9.26
N PHE A 5 -19.31 3.56 -8.14
CA PHE A 5 -19.35 4.77 -7.31
C PHE A 5 -17.97 5.12 -6.77
N LEU A 6 -17.17 4.10 -6.49
CA LEU A 6 -15.84 4.30 -5.91
C LEU A 6 -14.80 4.66 -6.98
N TRP A 7 -14.17 5.81 -6.85
CA TRP A 7 -13.14 6.28 -7.79
C TRP A 7 -11.97 5.30 -7.93
N VAL A 8 -11.62 4.59 -6.87
CA VAL A 8 -10.58 3.57 -6.89
C VAL A 8 -10.87 2.45 -7.90
N GLU A 9 -12.13 2.09 -8.09
CA GLU A 9 -12.55 1.08 -9.08
C GLU A 9 -12.84 1.72 -10.44
N LYS A 10 -13.57 2.83 -10.48
CA LYS A 10 -13.96 3.54 -11.71
C LYS A 10 -12.74 3.99 -12.53
N TYR A 11 -11.70 4.49 -11.87
CA TYR A 11 -10.48 4.99 -12.49
C TYR A 11 -9.29 4.03 -12.37
N ARG A 12 -9.57 2.75 -12.14
CA ARG A 12 -8.51 1.74 -12.13
C ARG A 12 -7.85 1.65 -13.51
N PRO A 13 -6.51 1.77 -13.61
CA PRO A 13 -5.80 1.60 -14.87
C PRO A 13 -6.14 0.29 -15.57
N HIS A 14 -6.41 0.35 -16.86
CA HIS A 14 -6.66 -0.80 -17.71
C HIS A 14 -5.43 -1.23 -18.51
N THR A 15 -4.46 -0.33 -18.71
CA THR A 15 -3.21 -0.57 -19.42
C THR A 15 -2.01 -0.32 -18.52
N ILE A 16 -0.86 -0.88 -18.89
CA ILE A 16 0.41 -0.64 -18.19
C ILE A 16 0.81 0.84 -18.33
N GLN A 17 0.51 1.44 -19.49
CA GLN A 17 0.82 2.84 -19.75
C GLN A 17 0.06 3.80 -18.83
N ASP A 18 -1.16 3.47 -18.44
CA ASP A 18 -1.99 4.25 -17.53
C ASP A 18 -1.54 4.13 -16.06
N CYS A 19 -0.74 3.12 -15.74
CA CYS A 19 -0.24 2.93 -14.38
C CYS A 19 0.85 3.94 -14.03
N VAL A 20 0.76 4.55 -12.85
CA VAL A 20 1.82 5.40 -12.29
C VAL A 20 2.85 4.49 -11.60
N LEU A 21 3.94 4.20 -12.29
CA LEU A 21 4.96 3.25 -11.87
C LEU A 21 6.38 3.78 -12.13
N PRO A 22 7.38 3.33 -11.35
CA PRO A 22 8.78 3.52 -11.69
C PRO A 22 9.09 2.99 -13.10
N SER A 23 9.94 3.70 -13.84
CA SER A 23 10.22 3.39 -15.25
C SER A 23 10.67 1.94 -15.45
N ASN A 24 11.59 1.46 -14.59
CA ASN A 24 12.08 0.08 -14.67
C ASN A 24 10.97 -0.98 -14.53
N ILE A 25 9.99 -0.75 -13.64
CA ILE A 25 8.84 -1.66 -13.49
C ILE A 25 7.95 -1.56 -14.73
N LYS A 26 7.67 -0.34 -15.17
CA LYS A 26 6.83 -0.10 -16.35
C LYS A 26 7.42 -0.76 -17.61
N ASP A 27 8.72 -0.61 -17.82
CA ASP A 27 9.44 -1.20 -18.96
C ASP A 27 9.37 -2.73 -18.91
N THR A 28 9.59 -3.34 -17.74
CA THR A 28 9.47 -4.82 -17.57
C THR A 28 8.08 -5.33 -17.95
N PHE A 29 7.02 -4.66 -17.50
CA PHE A 29 5.66 -5.09 -17.84
C PHE A 29 5.31 -4.81 -19.30
N GLN A 30 5.85 -3.74 -19.88
CA GLN A 30 5.69 -3.46 -21.31
C GLN A 30 6.36 -4.52 -22.16
N GLU A 31 7.55 -5.00 -21.78
CA GLU A 31 8.22 -6.12 -22.45
C GLU A 31 7.35 -7.39 -22.44
N TYR A 32 6.65 -7.71 -21.34
CA TYR A 32 5.72 -8.84 -21.30
C TYR A 32 4.53 -8.65 -22.26
N VAL A 33 4.00 -7.44 -22.34
CA VAL A 33 2.92 -7.10 -23.29
C VAL A 33 3.41 -7.28 -24.73
N ASP A 34 4.60 -6.78 -25.06
CA ASP A 34 5.18 -6.84 -26.39
C ASP A 34 5.54 -8.29 -26.81
N GLN A 35 5.92 -9.13 -25.84
CA GLN A 35 6.18 -10.56 -26.05
C GLN A 35 4.91 -11.39 -26.17
N GLY A 36 3.78 -10.88 -25.72
CA GLY A 36 2.49 -11.59 -25.70
C GLY A 36 2.35 -12.66 -24.63
N ASP A 37 3.32 -12.81 -23.73
CA ASP A 37 3.32 -13.78 -22.61
C ASP A 37 4.23 -13.28 -21.46
N PHE A 38 4.09 -13.90 -20.29
CA PHE A 38 4.89 -13.57 -19.11
C PHE A 38 5.14 -14.81 -18.22
N PRO A 39 6.22 -14.85 -17.44
CA PRO A 39 6.45 -15.93 -16.48
C PRO A 39 5.50 -15.81 -15.28
N ASN A 40 5.44 -16.85 -14.44
CA ASN A 40 4.80 -16.65 -13.13
C ASN A 40 5.46 -15.49 -12.38
N LEU A 41 4.66 -14.62 -11.76
CA LEU A 41 5.11 -13.38 -11.14
C LEU A 41 4.85 -13.36 -9.64
N LEU A 42 5.78 -12.78 -8.88
CA LEU A 42 5.57 -12.36 -7.49
C LEU A 42 5.77 -10.84 -7.40
N LEU A 43 4.68 -10.11 -7.23
CA LEU A 43 4.67 -8.66 -7.10
C LEU A 43 4.71 -8.30 -5.62
N SER A 44 5.82 -7.77 -5.14
CA SER A 44 6.01 -7.44 -3.72
C SER A 44 6.20 -5.95 -3.49
N GLY A 45 5.73 -5.45 -2.35
CA GLY A 45 5.89 -4.04 -1.97
C GLY A 45 4.78 -3.55 -1.05
N THR A 46 4.88 -2.32 -0.58
CA THR A 46 3.93 -1.73 0.36
C THR A 46 2.51 -1.65 -0.20
N GLN A 47 1.53 -1.55 0.69
CA GLN A 47 0.13 -1.43 0.33
C GLN A 47 -0.12 -0.17 -0.54
N GLY A 48 -1.13 -0.23 -1.42
CA GLY A 48 -1.54 0.91 -2.24
C GLY A 48 -0.62 1.27 -3.42
N THR A 49 0.51 0.56 -3.63
CA THR A 49 1.48 0.83 -4.71
C THR A 49 1.06 0.33 -6.10
N GLY A 50 -0.12 -0.29 -6.23
CA GLY A 50 -0.67 -0.68 -7.53
C GLY A 50 -0.38 -2.11 -7.98
N LYS A 51 0.15 -3.00 -7.12
CA LYS A 51 0.46 -4.41 -7.47
C LYS A 51 -0.69 -5.13 -8.18
N THR A 52 -1.85 -5.20 -7.54
CA THR A 52 -3.05 -5.85 -8.08
C THR A 52 -3.57 -5.14 -9.34
N THR A 53 -3.42 -3.81 -9.40
CA THR A 53 -3.81 -3.01 -10.56
C THR A 53 -2.96 -3.36 -11.77
N VAL A 54 -1.64 -3.47 -11.60
CA VAL A 54 -0.71 -3.86 -12.68
C VAL A 54 -0.96 -5.29 -13.13
N ALA A 55 -1.21 -6.22 -12.20
CA ALA A 55 -1.57 -7.60 -12.54
C ALA A 55 -2.81 -7.66 -13.45
N ARG A 56 -3.85 -6.90 -13.11
CA ARG A 56 -5.07 -6.80 -13.94
C ARG A 56 -4.80 -6.12 -15.28
N ALA A 57 -4.05 -5.01 -15.29
CA ALA A 57 -3.72 -4.28 -16.50
C ALA A 57 -2.94 -5.17 -17.50
N LEU A 58 -1.97 -5.94 -17.00
CA LEU A 58 -1.22 -6.90 -17.82
C LEU A 58 -2.15 -7.94 -18.45
N CYS A 59 -3.05 -8.55 -17.67
CA CYS A 59 -4.02 -9.51 -18.19
C CYS A 59 -4.97 -8.89 -19.22
N ASN A 60 -5.42 -7.66 -19.00
CA ASN A 60 -6.31 -6.95 -19.91
C ASN A 60 -5.61 -6.64 -21.26
N GLU A 61 -4.36 -6.12 -21.23
CA GLU A 61 -3.62 -5.80 -22.46
C GLU A 61 -3.28 -7.05 -23.27
N LEU A 62 -3.01 -8.16 -22.58
CA LEU A 62 -2.78 -9.44 -23.24
C LEU A 62 -4.08 -10.16 -23.65
N ASP A 63 -5.25 -9.59 -23.32
CA ASP A 63 -6.56 -10.21 -23.56
C ASP A 63 -6.63 -11.63 -22.99
N LEU A 64 -6.24 -11.79 -21.72
CA LEU A 64 -6.27 -13.06 -21.01
C LEU A 64 -7.51 -13.14 -20.11
N ASP A 65 -8.12 -14.32 -20.09
CA ASP A 65 -9.06 -14.67 -19.03
C ASP A 65 -8.30 -14.75 -17.72
N TYR A 66 -8.80 -14.09 -16.65
CA TYR A 66 -8.15 -14.20 -15.35
C TYR A 66 -9.14 -14.41 -14.20
N LEU A 67 -8.69 -15.20 -13.24
CA LEU A 67 -9.36 -15.44 -11.96
C LEU A 67 -8.60 -14.71 -10.86
N ILE A 68 -9.31 -13.95 -9.99
CA ILE A 68 -8.72 -13.33 -8.81
C ILE A 68 -9.20 -14.05 -7.57
N ILE A 69 -8.25 -14.47 -6.73
CA ILE A 69 -8.51 -15.07 -5.43
C ILE A 69 -7.81 -14.23 -4.37
N ASN A 70 -8.56 -13.78 -3.37
CA ASN A 70 -8.00 -13.03 -2.24
C ASN A 70 -7.51 -14.00 -1.16
N GLY A 71 -6.20 -13.95 -0.85
CA GLY A 71 -5.56 -14.81 0.16
C GLY A 71 -6.05 -14.57 1.57
N SER A 72 -6.51 -13.36 1.88
CA SER A 72 -7.01 -13.02 3.22
C SER A 72 -8.41 -13.59 3.52
N ASN A 73 -9.22 -13.84 2.50
CA ASN A 73 -10.59 -14.33 2.62
C ASN A 73 -10.74 -15.76 2.11
N GLU A 74 -10.66 -15.95 0.80
CA GLU A 74 -10.97 -17.23 0.12
C GLU A 74 -9.81 -18.21 0.20
N GLY A 75 -8.58 -17.70 0.28
CA GLY A 75 -7.36 -18.50 0.30
C GLY A 75 -7.05 -19.23 1.61
N ARG A 76 -7.93 -19.15 2.62
CA ARG A 76 -7.71 -19.81 3.92
C ARG A 76 -7.93 -21.32 3.88
N SER A 77 -8.83 -21.82 3.02
CA SER A 77 -9.11 -23.24 2.87
C SER A 77 -8.38 -23.80 1.63
N ILE A 78 -7.50 -24.77 1.87
CA ILE A 78 -6.75 -25.43 0.80
C ILE A 78 -7.67 -26.13 -0.20
N ASP A 79 -8.76 -26.76 0.28
CA ASP A 79 -9.66 -27.52 -0.59
C ASP A 79 -10.47 -26.62 -1.50
N VAL A 80 -10.97 -25.48 -0.97
CA VAL A 80 -11.69 -24.48 -1.77
C VAL A 80 -10.77 -23.88 -2.83
N LEU A 81 -9.57 -23.46 -2.42
CA LEU A 81 -8.59 -22.86 -3.33
C LEU A 81 -8.18 -23.87 -4.42
N ARG A 82 -7.90 -25.12 -4.02
CA ARG A 82 -7.53 -26.19 -4.96
C ARG A 82 -8.63 -26.43 -5.98
N THR A 83 -9.86 -26.63 -5.53
CA THR A 83 -11.01 -26.89 -6.41
C THR A 83 -11.27 -25.72 -7.33
N THR A 84 -11.22 -24.48 -6.84
CA THR A 84 -11.47 -23.28 -7.62
C THR A 84 -10.41 -23.09 -8.71
N ILE A 85 -9.12 -23.20 -8.36
CA ILE A 85 -8.03 -23.07 -9.33
C ILE A 85 -8.13 -24.20 -10.36
N GLN A 86 -8.26 -25.46 -9.92
CA GLN A 86 -8.29 -26.61 -10.79
C GLN A 86 -9.45 -26.53 -11.79
N ASN A 87 -10.66 -26.20 -11.33
CA ASN A 87 -11.80 -26.02 -12.22
C ASN A 87 -11.58 -24.90 -13.23
N TYR A 88 -10.92 -23.83 -12.82
CA TYR A 88 -10.65 -22.72 -13.72
C TYR A 88 -9.60 -23.04 -14.77
N VAL A 89 -8.46 -23.60 -14.39
CA VAL A 89 -7.33 -23.84 -15.31
C VAL A 89 -7.52 -25.05 -16.23
N THR A 90 -8.39 -26.01 -15.86
CA THR A 90 -8.72 -27.17 -16.71
C THR A 90 -9.70 -26.85 -17.84
N THR A 91 -10.45 -25.74 -17.75
CA THR A 91 -11.30 -25.28 -18.83
C THR A 91 -10.50 -24.51 -19.87
N MET A 92 -10.80 -24.70 -21.15
CA MET A 92 -10.13 -23.95 -22.23
C MET A 92 -10.61 -22.49 -22.25
N SER A 93 -9.67 -21.57 -22.53
CA SER A 93 -10.03 -20.18 -22.86
C SER A 93 -10.66 -20.12 -24.25
N LEU A 94 -11.64 -19.24 -24.42
CA LEU A 94 -12.33 -19.06 -25.70
C LEU A 94 -11.43 -18.49 -26.80
N ASN A 95 -10.41 -17.72 -26.41
CA ASN A 95 -9.44 -17.10 -27.33
C ASN A 95 -8.19 -17.97 -27.58
N GLY A 96 -8.09 -19.17 -26.99
CA GLY A 96 -6.95 -20.07 -27.13
C GLY A 96 -5.68 -19.62 -26.42
N LYS A 97 -5.73 -18.53 -25.64
CA LYS A 97 -4.61 -18.03 -24.86
C LYS A 97 -4.51 -18.70 -23.49
N PRO A 98 -3.35 -18.64 -22.81
CA PRO A 98 -3.23 -19.08 -21.43
C PRO A 98 -4.20 -18.33 -20.51
N LYS A 99 -4.61 -18.96 -19.44
CA LYS A 99 -5.39 -18.30 -18.38
C LYS A 99 -4.47 -17.74 -17.31
N ALA A 100 -4.88 -16.66 -16.66
CA ALA A 100 -4.14 -16.12 -15.53
C ALA A 100 -4.87 -16.37 -14.20
N VAL A 101 -4.11 -16.68 -13.15
CA VAL A 101 -4.61 -16.78 -11.78
C VAL A 101 -3.88 -15.74 -10.95
N ILE A 102 -4.61 -14.75 -10.50
CA ILE A 102 -4.10 -13.68 -9.62
C ILE A 102 -4.44 -14.04 -8.17
N LEU A 103 -3.40 -14.31 -7.39
CA LEU A 103 -3.50 -14.56 -5.96
C LEU A 103 -3.16 -13.26 -5.23
N ASP A 104 -4.19 -12.49 -4.91
CA ASP A 104 -4.03 -11.21 -4.23
C ASP A 104 -3.82 -11.44 -2.73
N GLU A 105 -2.91 -10.67 -2.11
CA GLU A 105 -2.53 -10.83 -0.70
C GLU A 105 -2.03 -12.26 -0.37
N ALA A 106 -1.16 -12.82 -1.21
CA ALA A 106 -0.65 -14.19 -1.07
C ALA A 106 0.16 -14.41 0.21
N ASP A 107 0.64 -13.36 0.86
CA ASP A 107 1.31 -13.38 2.16
C ASP A 107 0.37 -13.72 3.35
N TYR A 108 -0.95 -13.76 3.13
CA TYR A 108 -1.94 -14.29 4.08
C TYR A 108 -2.25 -15.78 3.87
N LEU A 109 -1.80 -16.37 2.78
CA LEU A 109 -1.99 -17.81 2.50
C LEU A 109 -1.22 -18.67 3.51
N ASN A 110 -1.85 -19.75 3.97
CA ASN A 110 -1.23 -20.65 4.93
C ASN A 110 0.08 -21.26 4.39
N VAL A 111 1.18 -20.99 5.10
CA VAL A 111 2.54 -21.37 4.73
C VAL A 111 2.76 -22.88 4.71
N ASN A 112 2.03 -23.63 5.56
CA ASN A 112 2.23 -25.07 5.72
C ASN A 112 1.35 -25.92 4.80
N SER A 113 0.26 -25.36 4.25
CA SER A 113 -0.71 -26.11 3.45
C SER A 113 -0.94 -25.52 2.07
N VAL A 114 -1.33 -24.24 1.99
CA VAL A 114 -1.78 -23.60 0.75
C VAL A 114 -0.62 -23.24 -0.16
N GLN A 115 0.42 -22.61 0.37
CA GLN A 115 1.58 -22.21 -0.42
C GLN A 115 2.33 -23.41 -1.04
N PRO A 116 2.55 -24.56 -0.33
CA PRO A 116 3.09 -25.76 -0.94
C PRO A 116 2.22 -26.35 -2.07
N ALA A 117 0.89 -26.27 -1.93
CA ALA A 117 -0.03 -26.73 -2.99
C ALA A 117 0.08 -25.87 -4.25
N LEU A 118 0.22 -24.55 -4.10
CA LEU A 118 0.42 -23.63 -5.24
C LEU A 118 1.67 -23.95 -6.05
N ARG A 119 2.73 -24.38 -5.39
CA ARG A 119 3.94 -24.86 -6.08
C ARG A 119 3.60 -25.96 -7.09
N ASN A 120 2.82 -26.94 -6.67
CA ASN A 120 2.44 -28.05 -7.53
C ASN A 120 1.56 -27.58 -8.71
N PHE A 121 0.62 -26.66 -8.45
CA PHE A 121 -0.22 -26.09 -9.52
C PHE A 121 0.58 -25.32 -10.56
N MET A 122 1.58 -24.53 -10.13
CA MET A 122 2.45 -23.81 -11.06
C MET A 122 3.22 -24.73 -11.99
N GLU A 123 3.62 -25.93 -11.51
CA GLU A 123 4.29 -26.93 -12.31
C GLU A 123 3.30 -27.69 -13.23
N GLU A 124 2.21 -28.15 -12.67
CA GLU A 124 1.20 -28.98 -13.37
C GLU A 124 0.52 -28.22 -14.52
N PHE A 125 0.22 -26.94 -14.30
CA PHE A 125 -0.53 -26.11 -15.27
C PHE A 125 0.32 -25.10 -16.02
N SER A 126 1.65 -25.26 -16.02
CA SER A 126 2.59 -24.33 -16.65
C SER A 126 2.38 -24.10 -18.14
N SER A 127 1.80 -25.09 -18.86
CA SER A 127 1.54 -25.00 -20.30
C SER A 127 0.38 -24.07 -20.65
N ASN A 128 -0.63 -23.96 -19.81
CA ASN A 128 -1.91 -23.25 -20.09
C ASN A 128 -2.29 -22.19 -19.08
N SER A 129 -1.49 -21.97 -18.04
CA SER A 129 -1.79 -20.98 -17.02
C SER A 129 -0.56 -20.19 -16.59
N ARG A 130 -0.80 -18.95 -16.17
CA ARG A 130 0.19 -18.08 -15.54
C ARG A 130 -0.33 -17.65 -14.17
N PHE A 131 0.57 -17.64 -13.20
CA PHE A 131 0.22 -17.25 -11.81
C PHE A 131 0.86 -15.91 -11.49
N ILE A 132 0.08 -15.00 -10.93
CA ILE A 132 0.54 -13.72 -10.43
C ILE A 132 0.20 -13.65 -8.95
N LEU A 133 1.22 -13.65 -8.10
CA LEU A 133 1.08 -13.48 -6.66
C LEU A 133 1.34 -12.02 -6.30
N THR A 134 0.49 -11.41 -5.49
CA THR A 134 0.81 -10.13 -4.87
C THR A 134 1.07 -10.33 -3.38
N ALA A 135 2.03 -9.61 -2.81
CA ALA A 135 2.36 -9.70 -1.40
C ALA A 135 2.82 -8.34 -0.86
N ASN A 136 2.42 -8.00 0.36
CA ASN A 136 2.99 -6.85 1.06
C ASN A 136 4.32 -7.23 1.70
N TYR A 137 4.46 -8.48 2.14
CA TYR A 137 5.63 -9.02 2.80
C TYR A 137 6.17 -10.24 2.04
N ALA A 138 7.16 -10.04 1.16
CA ALA A 138 7.75 -11.11 0.36
C ALA A 138 8.35 -12.24 1.22
N ASN A 139 8.84 -11.93 2.41
CA ASN A 139 9.41 -12.90 3.35
C ASN A 139 8.37 -13.87 3.96
N LYS A 140 7.07 -13.61 3.81
CA LYS A 140 6.00 -14.54 4.19
C LYS A 140 5.69 -15.57 3.08
N ILE A 141 6.28 -15.41 1.91
CA ILE A 141 6.15 -16.36 0.79
C ILE A 141 7.28 -17.37 0.90
N ILE A 142 6.98 -18.66 0.79
CA ILE A 142 7.97 -19.73 0.91
C ILE A 142 9.00 -19.70 -0.23
N SER A 143 10.25 -20.06 0.05
CA SER A 143 11.33 -20.08 -0.93
C SER A 143 11.03 -20.88 -2.21
N PRO A 144 10.32 -22.04 -2.18
CA PRO A 144 9.94 -22.75 -3.38
C PRO A 144 9.03 -21.97 -4.35
N LEU A 145 8.23 -21.01 -3.88
CA LEU A 145 7.44 -20.12 -4.74
C LEU A 145 8.31 -19.00 -5.32
N HIS A 146 9.22 -18.45 -4.55
CA HIS A 146 10.20 -17.49 -5.06
C HIS A 146 11.01 -18.04 -6.23
N SER A 147 11.43 -19.31 -6.17
CA SER A 147 12.23 -19.93 -7.23
C SER A 147 11.43 -20.22 -8.52
N ARG A 148 10.09 -20.15 -8.47
CA ARG A 148 9.18 -20.43 -9.60
C ARG A 148 8.51 -19.17 -10.15
N THR A 149 8.82 -18.03 -9.58
CA THR A 149 8.26 -16.74 -9.97
C THR A 149 9.36 -15.75 -10.29
N SER A 150 9.14 -14.88 -11.25
CA SER A 150 9.93 -13.67 -11.43
C SER A 150 9.46 -12.65 -10.41
N VAL A 151 10.37 -12.24 -9.52
CA VAL A 151 10.05 -11.31 -8.44
C VAL A 151 10.19 -9.87 -8.93
N VAL A 152 9.10 -9.09 -8.84
CA VAL A 152 9.10 -7.67 -9.16
C VAL A 152 8.81 -6.88 -7.89
N GLU A 153 9.81 -6.15 -7.41
CA GLU A 153 9.67 -5.32 -6.21
C GLU A 153 9.11 -3.93 -6.56
N PHE A 154 7.96 -3.58 -6.01
CA PHE A 154 7.32 -2.27 -6.11
C PHE A 154 7.96 -1.29 -5.12
N LYS A 155 9.28 -1.14 -5.24
CA LYS A 155 10.08 -0.24 -4.40
C LYS A 155 10.32 1.08 -5.14
N ILE A 156 9.90 2.17 -4.53
CA ILE A 156 10.09 3.51 -5.07
C ILE A 156 11.41 4.06 -4.53
N LYS A 157 12.33 4.35 -5.44
CA LYS A 157 13.58 5.03 -5.09
C LYS A 157 13.30 6.49 -4.75
N LYS A 158 14.07 7.07 -3.84
CA LYS A 158 13.94 8.49 -3.48
C LYS A 158 14.08 9.42 -4.69
N SER A 159 14.94 9.08 -5.65
CA SER A 159 15.13 9.81 -6.91
C SER A 159 13.90 9.87 -7.80
N ASP A 160 13.09 8.81 -7.80
CA ASP A 160 11.95 8.67 -8.71
C ASP A 160 10.67 9.27 -8.12
N LYS A 161 10.65 9.44 -6.79
CA LYS A 161 9.47 9.93 -6.05
C LYS A 161 8.90 11.23 -6.62
N PRO A 162 9.68 12.31 -6.89
CA PRO A 162 9.13 13.56 -7.43
C PRO A 162 8.46 13.38 -8.80
N LYS A 163 9.08 12.58 -9.69
CA LYS A 163 8.55 12.30 -11.03
C LYS A 163 7.21 11.55 -10.95
N LEU A 164 7.13 10.54 -10.08
CA LEU A 164 5.93 9.74 -9.89
C LEU A 164 4.80 10.56 -9.24
N MET A 165 5.13 11.41 -8.26
CA MET A 165 4.15 12.34 -7.67
C MET A 165 3.60 13.32 -8.71
N ALA A 166 4.44 13.82 -9.62
CA ALA A 166 4.00 14.69 -10.72
C ALA A 166 3.09 13.95 -11.74
N GLN A 167 3.36 12.67 -12.01
CA GLN A 167 2.49 11.85 -12.85
C GLN A 167 1.14 11.60 -12.15
N MET A 168 1.18 11.27 -10.86
CA MET A 168 -0.03 11.09 -10.04
C MET A 168 -0.87 12.37 -10.02
N MET A 169 -0.22 13.54 -9.86
CA MET A 169 -0.89 14.85 -9.88
C MET A 169 -1.68 15.07 -11.17
N LYS A 170 -1.06 14.81 -12.33
CA LYS A 170 -1.75 14.94 -13.63
C LYS A 170 -2.98 14.05 -13.72
N ARG A 171 -2.83 12.78 -13.31
CA ARG A 171 -3.92 11.81 -13.31
C ARG A 171 -5.07 12.22 -12.40
N LEU A 172 -4.76 12.71 -11.20
CA LEU A 172 -5.79 13.15 -10.25
C LEU A 172 -6.56 14.38 -10.76
N ILE A 173 -5.86 15.34 -11.39
CA ILE A 173 -6.53 16.50 -12.02
C ILE A 173 -7.49 16.05 -13.13
N GLU A 174 -7.12 15.07 -13.94
CA GLU A 174 -8.00 14.50 -14.96
C GLU A 174 -9.24 13.83 -14.33
N ILE A 175 -9.06 13.06 -13.25
CA ILE A 175 -10.14 12.43 -12.51
C ILE A 175 -11.10 13.49 -11.95
N LEU A 176 -10.59 14.51 -11.28
CA LEU A 176 -11.38 15.59 -10.70
C LEU A 176 -12.20 16.33 -11.77
N ARG A 177 -11.62 16.58 -12.93
CA ARG A 177 -12.34 17.17 -14.08
C ARG A 177 -13.47 16.27 -14.59
N ASN A 178 -13.20 14.96 -14.71
CA ASN A 178 -14.20 13.99 -15.17
C ASN A 178 -15.37 13.86 -14.19
N GLU A 179 -15.13 14.09 -12.90
CA GLU A 179 -16.14 14.09 -11.85
C GLU A 179 -16.81 15.47 -11.66
N ASN A 180 -16.46 16.48 -12.48
CA ASN A 180 -16.94 17.85 -12.36
C ASN A 180 -16.68 18.47 -10.98
N VAL A 181 -15.53 18.17 -10.40
CA VAL A 181 -15.09 18.75 -9.13
C VAL A 181 -14.25 19.98 -9.41
N ASP A 182 -14.71 21.12 -8.89
CA ASP A 182 -13.97 22.38 -8.98
C ASP A 182 -12.84 22.39 -7.92
N VAL A 183 -11.64 22.69 -8.36
CA VAL A 183 -10.45 22.71 -7.50
C VAL A 183 -10.01 24.17 -7.37
N GLU A 184 -10.19 24.75 -6.20
CA GLU A 184 -9.79 26.14 -5.93
C GLU A 184 -8.29 26.36 -6.12
N ASP A 185 -7.46 25.41 -5.63
CA ASP A 185 -6.02 25.45 -5.77
C ASP A 185 -5.45 24.03 -5.92
N ASN A 186 -4.65 23.82 -6.96
CA ASN A 186 -3.91 22.58 -7.19
C ASN A 186 -2.95 22.22 -6.04
N ALA A 187 -2.57 23.18 -5.19
CA ALA A 187 -1.79 22.94 -3.98
C ALA A 187 -2.48 21.98 -3.02
N ILE A 188 -3.82 21.93 -3.02
CA ILE A 188 -4.62 21.00 -2.20
C ILE A 188 -4.30 19.56 -2.62
N VAL A 189 -4.39 19.28 -3.92
CA VAL A 189 -4.11 17.94 -4.47
C VAL A 189 -2.66 17.55 -4.24
N ALA A 190 -1.73 18.50 -4.39
CA ALA A 190 -0.30 18.27 -4.12
C ALA A 190 -0.05 17.84 -2.67
N LYS A 191 -0.70 18.49 -1.69
CA LYS A 191 -0.56 18.15 -0.26
C LYS A 191 -1.17 16.78 0.06
N VAL A 192 -2.31 16.40 -0.56
CA VAL A 192 -2.87 15.05 -0.41
C VAL A 192 -1.87 14.00 -0.91
N ILE A 193 -1.26 14.24 -2.07
CA ILE A 193 -0.24 13.35 -2.61
C ILE A 193 0.96 13.29 -1.64
N GLU A 194 1.48 14.42 -1.21
CA GLU A 194 2.64 14.48 -0.32
C GLU A 194 2.43 13.66 0.96
N LYS A 195 1.24 13.78 1.55
CA LYS A 195 0.88 13.10 2.79
C LYS A 195 0.72 11.60 2.64
N TYR A 196 0.06 11.13 1.59
CA TYR A 196 -0.34 9.73 1.49
C TYR A 196 0.48 8.89 0.50
N TYR A 197 1.30 9.52 -0.36
CA TYR A 197 2.13 8.79 -1.31
C TYR A 197 3.17 7.90 -0.59
N PRO A 198 3.29 6.60 -0.94
CA PRO A 198 2.90 5.97 -2.20
C PRO A 198 1.54 5.24 -2.21
N ASP A 199 0.68 5.43 -1.22
CA ASP A 199 -0.63 4.77 -1.20
C ASP A 199 -1.63 5.49 -2.12
N ASN A 200 -1.64 5.09 -3.38
CA ASN A 200 -2.51 5.66 -4.41
C ASN A 200 -4.01 5.42 -4.10
N ARG A 201 -4.34 4.30 -3.41
CA ARG A 201 -5.72 3.99 -3.02
C ARG A 201 -6.22 5.00 -1.99
N ARG A 202 -5.41 5.28 -0.99
CA ARG A 202 -5.75 6.25 0.06
C ARG A 202 -5.88 7.66 -0.51
N ILE A 203 -4.99 8.06 -1.43
CA ILE A 203 -5.08 9.36 -2.13
C ILE A 203 -6.43 9.52 -2.83
N LEU A 204 -6.86 8.51 -3.61
CA LEU A 204 -8.13 8.57 -4.33
C LEU A 204 -9.35 8.60 -3.40
N ASN A 205 -9.33 7.78 -2.34
CA ASN A 205 -10.42 7.74 -1.37
C ASN A 205 -10.57 9.07 -0.61
N GLU A 206 -9.46 9.67 -0.21
CA GLU A 206 -9.49 10.98 0.47
C GLU A 206 -9.99 12.08 -0.46
N LEU A 207 -9.51 12.11 -1.71
CA LEU A 207 -10.01 13.08 -2.68
C LEU A 207 -11.51 12.89 -2.96
N GLN A 208 -11.97 11.65 -3.14
CA GLN A 208 -13.41 11.37 -3.33
C GLN A 208 -14.23 11.81 -2.11
N ARG A 209 -13.75 11.53 -0.90
CA ARG A 209 -14.43 11.92 0.33
C ARG A 209 -14.60 13.43 0.44
N TYR A 210 -13.56 14.18 0.11
CA TYR A 210 -13.58 15.64 0.18
C TYR A 210 -14.27 16.31 -1.01
N SER A 211 -14.49 15.58 -2.10
CA SER A 211 -15.20 16.08 -3.30
C SER A 211 -16.72 15.96 -3.22
N SER A 212 -17.28 15.40 -2.14
CA SER A 212 -18.73 15.17 -1.98
C SER A 212 -19.58 16.44 -2.02
N GLY A 213 -18.98 17.63 -1.93
CA GLY A 213 -19.63 18.95 -2.06
C GLY A 213 -19.42 19.63 -3.41
N SER A 214 -18.87 18.94 -4.43
CA SER A 214 -18.51 19.48 -5.76
C SER A 214 -17.38 20.52 -5.77
N ASN A 215 -16.85 20.91 -4.61
CA ASN A 215 -15.75 21.86 -4.48
C ASN A 215 -14.68 21.32 -3.55
N LEU A 216 -13.44 21.35 -4.01
CA LEU A 216 -12.26 21.08 -3.21
C LEU A 216 -11.72 22.40 -2.69
N SER A 217 -12.10 22.78 -1.45
CA SER A 217 -11.72 24.06 -0.85
C SER A 217 -10.46 23.96 0.02
N LEU A 218 -9.85 25.12 0.29
CA LEU A 218 -8.67 25.21 1.16
C LEU A 218 -8.93 24.76 2.61
N ASP A 219 -10.20 24.76 3.06
CA ASP A 219 -10.58 24.26 4.39
C ASP A 219 -10.19 22.79 4.61
N ILE A 220 -10.12 22.04 3.53
CA ILE A 220 -9.63 20.65 3.52
C ILE A 220 -8.18 20.58 4.00
N LEU A 221 -7.39 21.61 3.75
CA LEU A 221 -6.01 21.65 4.23
C LEU A 221 -5.93 21.69 5.76
N GLY A 222 -6.97 22.16 6.44
CA GLY A 222 -7.11 22.04 7.89
C GLY A 222 -7.34 20.57 8.34
N HIS A 223 -8.06 19.79 7.53
CA HIS A 223 -8.34 18.38 7.79
C HIS A 223 -7.29 17.44 7.18
N ILE A 224 -6.71 17.82 6.03
CA ILE A 224 -5.53 17.15 5.45
C ILE A 224 -4.27 17.67 6.14
N GLY A 225 -4.39 18.86 6.71
CA GLY A 225 -3.33 19.57 7.37
C GLY A 225 -2.55 18.63 8.24
N THR A 226 -1.24 18.66 7.97
CA THR A 226 -0.28 18.19 8.93
C THR A 226 -1.01 17.69 10.15
N SER A 227 -1.20 16.33 10.28
CA SER A 227 -1.38 15.83 11.63
C SER A 227 -0.39 16.72 12.38
N ASN A 228 -0.81 17.31 13.45
CA ASN A 228 -0.01 18.27 14.20
C ASN A 228 1.24 17.59 14.78
N MET A 229 1.84 16.64 13.95
CA MET A 229 2.99 15.83 14.33
C MET A 229 4.19 16.68 14.65
N ASP A 230 4.39 17.77 13.89
CA ASP A 230 5.46 18.72 14.22
C ASP A 230 5.18 19.42 15.54
N GLU A 231 3.92 19.71 15.85
CA GLU A 231 3.51 20.27 17.15
C GLU A 231 3.67 19.22 18.25
N LEU A 232 3.27 17.97 18.00
CA LEU A 232 3.49 16.86 18.92
C LEU A 232 5.00 16.67 19.19
N VAL A 233 5.83 16.61 18.15
CA VAL A 233 7.29 16.47 18.31
C VAL A 233 7.89 17.64 19.05
N ARG A 234 7.43 18.88 18.79
CA ARG A 234 7.84 20.07 19.58
C ARG A 234 7.41 19.97 21.03
N ALA A 235 6.18 19.51 21.30
CA ALA A 235 5.68 19.32 22.66
C ALA A 235 6.52 18.25 23.40
N ILE A 236 6.85 17.15 22.75
CA ILE A 236 7.72 16.10 23.30
C ILE A 236 9.13 16.66 23.59
N LYS A 237 9.71 17.40 22.63
CA LYS A 237 11.04 18.04 22.78
C LYS A 237 11.08 19.02 23.96
N ASN A 238 10.00 19.77 24.13
CA ASN A 238 9.85 20.75 25.24
C ASN A 238 9.37 20.11 26.54
N LYS A 239 9.17 18.79 26.59
CA LYS A 239 8.63 18.05 27.74
C LYS A 239 7.25 18.57 28.20
N ASP A 240 6.45 19.10 27.26
CA ASP A 240 5.10 19.58 27.52
C ASP A 240 4.10 18.44 27.43
N PHE A 241 3.94 17.70 28.52
CA PHE A 241 3.03 16.55 28.57
C PHE A 241 1.55 16.99 28.45
N LYS A 242 1.19 18.21 28.85
CA LYS A 242 -0.19 18.68 28.74
C LYS A 242 -0.61 18.82 27.29
N THR A 243 0.19 19.46 26.44
CA THR A 243 -0.05 19.63 25.02
C THR A 243 -0.01 18.25 24.33
N THR A 244 0.93 17.39 24.70
CA THR A 244 1.01 16.00 24.17
C THR A 244 -0.26 15.21 24.48
N ARG A 245 -0.78 15.27 25.69
CA ARG A 245 -2.00 14.56 26.11
C ARG A 245 -3.24 15.07 25.38
N GLN A 246 -3.33 16.39 25.19
CA GLN A 246 -4.43 17.00 24.43
C GLN A 246 -4.38 16.54 22.97
N TRP A 247 -3.19 16.57 22.35
CA TRP A 247 -2.99 16.12 20.98
C TRP A 247 -3.43 14.67 20.79
N ILE A 248 -3.09 13.74 21.71
CA ILE A 248 -3.51 12.34 21.66
C ILE A 248 -5.04 12.23 21.65
N GLY A 249 -5.73 12.97 22.51
CA GLY A 249 -7.20 12.95 22.55
C GLY A 249 -7.85 13.49 21.28
N GLU A 250 -7.25 14.50 20.65
CA GLU A 250 -7.73 15.06 19.37
C GLU A 250 -7.47 14.16 18.17
N ASN A 251 -6.55 13.19 18.28
CA ASN A 251 -6.14 12.28 17.22
C ASN A 251 -6.38 10.81 17.59
N ALA A 252 -7.33 10.53 18.48
CA ALA A 252 -7.63 9.19 18.97
C ALA A 252 -8.17 8.23 17.90
N ASP A 253 -8.58 8.74 16.74
CA ASP A 253 -9.03 8.00 15.55
C ASP A 253 -7.87 7.43 14.70
N GLN A 254 -6.65 7.84 14.96
CA GLN A 254 -5.47 7.38 14.24
C GLN A 254 -4.90 6.08 14.87
N GLU A 255 -4.31 5.23 14.03
CA GLU A 255 -3.67 3.99 14.49
C GLU A 255 -2.40 4.32 15.30
N PRO A 256 -2.29 3.90 16.57
CA PRO A 256 -1.20 4.26 17.47
C PRO A 256 0.19 3.85 16.98
N ASP A 257 0.30 2.73 16.26
CA ASP A 257 1.57 2.25 15.70
C ASP A 257 2.06 3.16 14.56
N ILE A 258 1.15 3.77 13.80
CA ILE A 258 1.48 4.75 12.79
C ILE A 258 2.00 6.02 13.46
N ILE A 259 1.31 6.51 14.50
CA ILE A 259 1.72 7.70 15.26
C ILE A 259 3.13 7.54 15.81
N ILE A 260 3.42 6.41 16.48
CA ILE A 260 4.74 6.12 17.05
C ILE A 260 5.83 6.17 15.97
N LYS A 261 5.59 5.54 14.81
CA LYS A 261 6.53 5.48 13.69
C LYS A 261 6.76 6.87 13.05
N GLU A 262 5.70 7.64 12.88
CA GLU A 262 5.79 8.98 12.28
C GLU A 262 6.54 9.96 13.21
N VAL A 263 6.23 9.96 14.52
CA VAL A 263 6.95 10.76 15.49
C VAL A 263 8.44 10.44 15.48
N TYR A 264 8.80 9.15 15.47
CA TYR A 264 10.20 8.73 15.37
C TYR A 264 10.88 9.26 14.11
N ASN A 265 10.23 9.11 12.95
CA ASN A 265 10.80 9.54 11.67
C ASN A 265 11.04 11.06 11.61
N ILE A 266 10.15 11.86 12.18
CA ILE A 266 10.32 13.32 12.27
C ILE A 266 11.41 13.66 13.28
N ALA A 267 11.37 13.04 14.45
CA ALA A 267 12.33 13.28 15.55
C ALA A 267 13.76 12.86 15.21
N LEU A 268 13.93 11.89 14.30
CA LEU A 268 15.22 11.27 13.97
C LEU A 268 16.30 12.29 13.54
N SER A 269 15.90 13.37 12.85
CA SER A 269 16.84 14.43 12.42
C SER A 269 17.36 15.26 13.61
N ASP A 270 16.54 15.39 14.65
CA ASP A 270 16.76 16.26 15.80
C ASP A 270 17.29 15.50 17.02
N LEU A 271 17.25 14.17 17.01
CA LEU A 271 17.78 13.33 18.09
C LEU A 271 19.30 13.26 18.04
N GLU A 272 19.95 13.26 19.23
CA GLU A 272 21.36 12.92 19.36
C GLU A 272 21.60 11.45 18.96
N SER A 273 22.71 11.18 18.26
CA SER A 273 23.01 9.85 17.73
C SER A 273 23.10 8.77 18.83
N ALA A 274 23.52 9.16 20.04
CA ALA A 274 23.62 8.27 21.19
C ALA A 274 22.25 7.82 21.72
N SER A 275 21.21 8.66 21.59
CA SER A 275 19.85 8.40 22.06
C SER A 275 19.03 7.52 21.11
N ILE A 276 19.37 7.47 19.83
CA ILE A 276 18.62 6.73 18.81
C ILE A 276 18.44 5.23 19.14
N PRO A 277 19.48 4.48 19.54
CA PRO A 277 19.32 3.05 19.87
C PRO A 277 18.32 2.81 21.01
N GLU A 278 18.35 3.66 22.04
CA GLU A 278 17.46 3.55 23.20
C GLU A 278 16.00 3.79 22.81
N ILE A 279 15.75 4.82 21.99
CA ILE A 279 14.42 5.10 21.43
C ILE A 279 13.90 3.92 20.57
N ILE A 280 14.77 3.29 19.78
CA ILE A 280 14.38 2.12 18.97
C ILE A 280 13.97 0.95 19.87
N VAL A 281 14.70 0.67 20.93
CA VAL A 281 14.37 -0.39 21.89
C VAL A 281 13.01 -0.10 22.54
N MET A 282 12.83 1.11 23.04
CA MET A 282 11.58 1.57 23.63
C MET A 282 10.40 1.43 22.64
N MET A 283 10.56 1.90 21.39
CA MET A 283 9.54 1.72 20.35
C MET A 283 9.17 0.25 20.13
N SER A 284 10.16 -0.63 20.06
CA SER A 284 9.94 -2.07 19.86
C SER A 284 9.09 -2.66 20.98
N GLU A 285 9.36 -2.27 22.23
CA GLU A 285 8.59 -2.73 23.39
C GLU A 285 7.16 -2.21 23.36
N TYR A 286 6.97 -0.92 23.10
CA TYR A 286 5.63 -0.31 23.05
C TYR A 286 4.80 -0.84 21.88
N LEU A 287 5.39 -1.01 20.70
CA LEU A 287 4.71 -1.60 19.55
C LEU A 287 4.30 -3.08 19.81
N HIS A 288 5.14 -3.83 20.52
CA HIS A 288 4.78 -5.19 20.94
C HIS A 288 3.63 -5.21 21.95
N LYS A 289 3.69 -4.35 22.95
CA LYS A 289 2.67 -4.25 24.02
C LYS A 289 1.34 -3.66 23.48
N LEU A 290 1.38 -2.89 22.40
CA LEU A 290 0.18 -2.27 21.80
C LEU A 290 -0.89 -3.28 21.42
N ALA A 291 -0.50 -4.48 20.96
CA ALA A 291 -1.43 -5.57 20.63
C ALA A 291 -2.27 -6.05 21.82
N PHE A 292 -1.85 -5.75 23.06
CA PHE A 292 -2.50 -6.15 24.30
C PHE A 292 -3.01 -4.94 25.11
N ALA A 293 -2.84 -3.72 24.57
CA ALA A 293 -3.25 -2.52 25.28
C ALA A 293 -4.77 -2.40 25.29
N THR A 294 -5.33 -2.27 26.50
CA THR A 294 -6.78 -2.09 26.69
C THR A 294 -7.23 -0.70 26.27
N ASP A 295 -6.35 0.30 26.42
CA ASP A 295 -6.60 1.69 26.10
C ASP A 295 -5.39 2.24 25.28
N PRO A 296 -5.57 2.42 23.94
CA PRO A 296 -4.52 2.92 23.08
C PRO A 296 -4.06 4.35 23.41
N GLU A 297 -4.95 5.21 23.92
CA GLU A 297 -4.59 6.59 24.27
C GLU A 297 -3.65 6.64 25.48
N ILE A 298 -3.95 5.83 26.52
CA ILE A 298 -3.09 5.71 27.71
C ILE A 298 -1.75 5.11 27.28
N HIS A 299 -1.76 4.14 26.37
CA HIS A 299 -0.54 3.51 25.88
C HIS A 299 0.36 4.50 25.13
N LEU A 300 -0.21 5.32 24.23
CA LEU A 300 0.51 6.40 23.55
C LEU A 300 1.04 7.46 24.53
N ALA A 301 0.22 7.85 25.51
CA ALA A 301 0.64 8.82 26.52
C ALA A 301 1.83 8.32 27.33
N ALA A 302 1.84 7.03 27.67
CA ALA A 302 2.97 6.41 28.38
C ALA A 302 4.24 6.38 27.50
N PHE A 303 4.12 6.02 26.22
CA PHE A 303 5.23 6.05 25.28
C PHE A 303 5.86 7.44 25.17
N PHE A 304 5.05 8.48 24.96
CA PHE A 304 5.57 9.83 24.81
C PHE A 304 6.12 10.41 26.13
N ALA A 305 5.54 10.04 27.27
CA ALA A 305 6.09 10.43 28.57
C ALA A 305 7.50 9.83 28.78
N GLU A 306 7.69 8.57 28.45
CA GLU A 306 9.00 7.90 28.50
C GLU A 306 9.98 8.51 27.49
N MET A 307 9.53 8.79 26.26
CA MET A 307 10.34 9.47 25.25
C MET A 307 10.79 10.87 25.70
N MET A 308 9.95 11.63 26.40
CA MET A 308 10.33 12.93 26.97
C MET A 308 11.46 12.86 27.99
N VAL A 309 11.55 11.74 28.71
CA VAL A 309 12.60 11.52 29.71
C VAL A 309 13.87 11.01 29.08
N THR A 310 13.74 10.07 28.16
CA THR A 310 14.85 9.29 27.58
C THR A 310 15.52 10.00 26.40
N ALA A 311 14.75 10.73 25.59
CA ALA A 311 15.27 11.34 24.38
C ALA A 311 16.19 12.53 24.66
N GLU A 312 17.41 12.46 24.13
CA GLU A 312 18.35 13.57 24.07
C GLU A 312 18.26 14.24 22.69
N TRP A 313 18.04 15.56 22.70
CA TRP A 313 17.84 16.34 21.49
C TRP A 313 19.07 17.18 21.17
N LYS A 314 19.41 17.28 19.90
CA LYS A 314 20.47 18.17 19.43
C LYS A 314 20.15 19.59 19.86
N ASN A 315 21.14 20.26 20.42
CA ASN A 315 21.06 21.70 20.69
C ASN A 315 21.01 22.42 19.34
N GLY A 316 19.86 23.09 19.07
CA GLY A 316 19.67 23.88 17.85
C GLY A 316 20.47 25.17 17.88
#